data_ac67d41372d2a0b34492c2fe20104a84
#
_entry.id   ac67d41372d2a0b34492c2fe20104a84
#
_cell.length_a   1.000
_cell.length_b   1.000
_cell.length_c   1.000
_cell.angle_alpha   90.00
_cell.angle_beta   90.00
_cell.angle_gamma   90.00
#
_symmetry.space_group_name_H-M   'P 1'
#
loop_
_entity.id
_entity.type
_entity.pdbx_description
1 polymer ?
#
loop_
_entity_poly.entity_id
_entity_poly.type
_entity_poly.pdbx_seq_one_letter_code
_entity_poly.pdbx_strand_id
1 'polypeptide(L)'
;MTITLEEIVGIDVAKDKLDVAVLGQKATTEAFNTQKGITSLVKKMCQLKPKLIVVEATGGYEEMLVLGLFEAGLPVALVSP
;
A
#
# COMPACT_ATOMS: atom_id res chain seq x y z
N MET A 1 0.51 -7.94 21.89
CA MET A 1 1.29 -6.94 21.12
C MET A 1 0.37 -5.82 20.67
N THR A 2 0.77 -4.59 20.86
CA THR A 2 -0.01 -3.43 20.46
C THR A 2 0.53 -2.86 19.16
N ILE A 3 -0.35 -2.65 18.17
CA ILE A 3 0.00 -2.04 16.90
C ILE A 3 -0.48 -0.59 16.95
N THR A 4 0.43 0.35 16.70
CA THR A 4 0.08 1.77 16.64
C THR A 4 -0.42 2.12 15.24
N LEU A 5 -1.14 3.22 15.10
CA LEU A 5 -1.64 3.66 13.78
C LEU A 5 -0.51 3.96 12.81
N GLU A 6 0.64 4.42 13.31
CA GLU A 6 1.80 4.73 12.47
C GLU A 6 2.42 3.48 11.84
N GLU A 7 2.04 2.30 12.30
CA GLU A 7 2.51 1.03 11.74
C GLU A 7 1.55 0.48 10.69
N ILE A 8 0.46 1.18 10.42
CA ILE A 8 -0.54 0.77 9.44
C ILE A 8 -0.51 1.73 8.25
N VAL A 9 -0.40 1.16 7.07
CA VAL A 9 -0.42 1.92 5.82
C VAL A 9 -1.73 1.63 5.09
N GLY A 10 -2.39 2.67 4.62
CA GLY A 10 -3.57 2.54 3.77
C GLY A 10 -3.23 2.96 2.35
N ILE A 11 -3.64 2.17 1.36
CA ILE A 11 -3.43 2.51 -0.04
C ILE A 11 -4.77 2.49 -0.76
N ASP A 12 -5.14 3.65 -1.31
CA ASP A 12 -6.32 3.79 -2.15
C ASP A 12 -5.86 3.68 -3.60
N VAL A 13 -6.44 2.73 -4.33
CA VAL A 13 -6.00 2.39 -5.68
C VAL A 13 -6.94 3.00 -6.72
N ALA A 14 -6.36 3.71 -7.67
CA ALA A 14 -7.06 4.18 -8.85
C ALA A 14 -6.36 3.62 -10.09
N LYS A 15 -6.94 3.84 -11.26
CA LYS A 15 -6.40 3.30 -12.51
C LYS A 15 -4.92 3.66 -12.72
N ASP A 16 -4.59 4.94 -12.53
CA ASP A 16 -3.26 5.45 -12.84
C ASP A 16 -2.45 5.85 -11.62
N LYS A 17 -3.07 5.92 -10.45
CA LYS A 17 -2.45 6.44 -9.24
C LYS A 17 -2.73 5.59 -8.02
N LEU A 18 -1.83 5.69 -7.07
CA LEU A 18 -1.96 5.09 -5.74
C LEU A 18 -1.80 6.21 -4.71
N ASP A 19 -2.79 6.36 -3.84
CA ASP A 19 -2.70 7.29 -2.72
C ASP A 19 -2.30 6.52 -1.48
N VAL A 20 -1.14 6.86 -0.93
CA VAL A 20 -0.53 6.12 0.18
C VAL A 20 -0.55 6.98 1.43
N ALA A 21 -1.13 6.45 2.49
CA ALA A 21 -1.22 7.14 3.77
C ALA A 21 -0.71 6.23 4.89
N VAL A 22 0.16 6.76 5.73
CA VAL A 22 0.49 6.11 7.00
C VAL A 22 -0.53 6.61 8.00
N LEU A 23 -1.33 5.70 8.55
CA LEU A 23 -2.39 6.09 9.46
C LEU A 23 -1.79 6.71 10.72
N GLY A 24 -2.42 7.78 11.18
CA GLY A 24 -1.88 8.55 12.30
C GLY A 24 -1.01 9.72 11.89
N GLN A 25 -0.65 9.79 10.60
CA GLN A 25 0.06 10.94 10.03
C GLN A 25 -0.88 11.71 9.12
N LYS A 26 -0.68 13.02 9.03
CA LYS A 26 -1.54 13.86 8.20
C LYS A 26 -1.11 13.87 6.73
N ALA A 27 0.17 13.65 6.48
CA ALA A 27 0.69 13.70 5.11
C ALA A 27 0.41 12.40 4.38
N THR A 28 0.04 12.53 3.11
CA THR A 28 -0.11 11.39 2.20
C THR A 28 0.86 11.56 1.05
N THR A 29 1.21 10.45 0.40
CA THR A 29 2.05 10.48 -0.78
C THR A 29 1.33 9.78 -1.92
N GLU A 30 1.70 10.16 -3.15
CA GLU A 30 1.16 9.53 -4.33
C GLU A 30 2.24 8.71 -5.02
N ALA A 31 1.82 7.63 -5.67
CA ALA A 31 2.67 6.84 -6.55
C ALA A 31 1.90 6.54 -7.82
N PHE A 32 2.60 6.20 -8.89
CA PHE A 32 1.94 5.80 -10.11
C PHE A 32 1.58 4.31 -10.05
N ASN A 33 0.39 3.98 -10.54
CA ASN A 33 -0.05 2.59 -10.62
C ASN A 33 0.51 1.94 -11.89
N THR A 34 1.83 1.82 -11.93
CA THR A 34 2.60 1.22 -13.02
C THR A 34 3.61 0.26 -12.41
N GLN A 35 4.19 -0.61 -13.23
CA GLN A 35 5.21 -1.54 -12.74
C GLN A 35 6.34 -0.79 -12.02
N LYS A 36 6.81 0.30 -12.63
CA LYS A 36 7.90 1.10 -12.07
C LYS A 36 7.48 1.77 -10.76
N GLY A 37 6.28 2.36 -10.74
CA GLY A 37 5.77 3.03 -9.53
C GLY A 37 5.57 2.06 -8.38
N ILE A 38 5.02 0.89 -8.68
CA ILE A 38 4.79 -0.15 -7.68
C ILE A 38 6.11 -0.70 -7.15
N THR A 39 7.08 -0.95 -8.03
CA THR A 39 8.40 -1.43 -7.60
C THR A 39 9.04 -0.45 -6.61
N SER A 40 8.97 0.84 -6.91
CA SER A 40 9.48 1.88 -6.02
C SER A 40 8.73 1.91 -4.69
N LEU A 41 7.41 1.80 -4.73
CA LEU A 41 6.58 1.80 -3.53
C LEU A 41 6.85 0.57 -2.65
N VAL A 42 6.96 -0.60 -3.25
CA VAL A 42 7.28 -1.83 -2.53
C VAL A 42 8.61 -1.69 -1.79
N LYS A 43 9.59 -1.10 -2.44
CA LYS A 43 10.89 -0.86 -1.81
C LYS A 43 10.76 0.04 -0.59
N LYS A 44 9.96 1.11 -0.69
CA LYS A 44 9.70 1.99 0.44
C LYS A 44 9.00 1.24 1.58
N MET A 45 8.04 0.40 1.25
CA MET A 45 7.32 -0.38 2.26
C MET A 45 8.25 -1.37 2.96
N CYS A 46 9.19 -1.97 2.24
CA CYS A 46 10.18 -2.86 2.86
C CYS A 46 11.08 -2.10 3.84
N GLN A 47 11.39 -0.86 3.56
CA GLN A 47 12.18 -0.01 4.46
C GLN A 47 11.36 0.44 5.67
N LEU A 48 10.10 0.76 5.46
CA LEU A 48 9.21 1.22 6.51
C LEU A 48 8.82 0.09 7.48
N LYS A 49 8.73 -1.12 6.98
CA LYS A 49 8.35 -2.32 7.74
C LYS A 49 7.02 -2.17 8.48
N PRO A 50 5.92 -1.85 7.77
CA PRO A 50 4.63 -1.70 8.42
C PRO A 50 4.13 -3.02 8.97
N LYS A 51 3.28 -2.95 9.99
CA LYS A 51 2.65 -4.15 10.56
C LYS A 51 1.45 -4.60 9.72
N LEU A 52 0.90 -3.69 8.93
CA LEU A 52 -0.24 -3.98 8.07
C LEU A 52 -0.32 -2.96 6.94
N ILE A 53 -0.58 -3.42 5.72
CA ILE A 53 -0.86 -2.57 4.57
C ILE A 53 -2.28 -2.90 4.13
N VAL A 54 -3.19 -1.95 4.27
CA VAL A 54 -4.58 -2.11 3.85
C VAL A 54 -4.72 -1.53 2.44
N VAL A 55 -5.11 -2.36 1.49
CA VAL A 55 -5.32 -1.94 0.11
C VAL A 55 -6.82 -1.97 -0.17
N GLU A 56 -7.37 -0.85 -0.61
CA GLU A 56 -8.77 -0.75 -0.99
C GLU A 56 -8.91 -1.10 -2.46
N ALA A 57 -9.64 -2.18 -2.74
CA ALA A 57 -9.81 -2.70 -4.10
C ALA A 57 -10.76 -1.81 -4.91
N THR A 58 -10.37 -1.51 -6.14
CA THR A 58 -11.20 -0.74 -7.05
C THR A 58 -11.07 -1.27 -8.47
N GLY A 59 -12.08 -2.03 -8.91
CA GLY A 59 -12.23 -2.44 -10.30
C GLY A 59 -11.09 -3.27 -10.90
N GLY A 60 -10.32 -3.97 -10.09
CA GLY A 60 -9.23 -4.81 -10.58
C GLY A 60 -7.89 -4.10 -10.74
N TYR A 61 -7.85 -2.79 -10.53
CA TYR A 61 -6.60 -2.04 -10.68
C TYR A 61 -5.60 -2.29 -9.56
N GLU A 62 -6.00 -3.00 -8.52
CA GLU A 62 -5.15 -3.32 -7.37
C GLU A 62 -4.25 -4.54 -7.58
N GLU A 63 -4.49 -5.34 -8.61
CA GLU A 63 -3.83 -6.65 -8.76
C GLU A 63 -2.31 -6.58 -8.78
N MET A 64 -1.74 -5.69 -9.59
CA MET A 64 -0.29 -5.56 -9.71
C MET A 64 0.33 -5.14 -8.38
N LEU A 65 -0.31 -4.20 -7.69
CA LEU A 65 0.15 -3.72 -6.39
C LEU A 65 0.11 -4.84 -5.34
N VAL A 66 -1.01 -5.53 -5.24
CA VAL A 66 -1.18 -6.59 -4.24
C VAL A 66 -0.16 -7.70 -4.47
N LEU A 67 0.03 -8.10 -5.72
CA LEU A 67 1.02 -9.12 -6.06
C LEU A 67 2.43 -8.68 -5.67
N GLY A 68 2.80 -7.43 -5.98
CA GLY A 68 4.12 -6.90 -5.65
C GLY A 68 4.37 -6.87 -4.15
N LEU A 69 3.38 -6.42 -3.38
CA LEU A 69 3.49 -6.38 -1.92
C LEU A 69 3.57 -7.79 -1.34
N PHE A 70 2.75 -8.70 -1.84
CA PHE A 70 2.72 -10.08 -1.37
C PHE A 70 4.04 -10.79 -1.66
N GLU A 71 4.57 -10.64 -2.86
CA GLU A 71 5.84 -11.27 -3.26
C GLU A 71 7.02 -10.75 -2.44
N ALA A 72 6.93 -9.53 -1.94
CA ALA A 72 7.96 -8.95 -1.07
C ALA A 72 7.83 -9.40 0.38
N GLY A 73 6.84 -10.24 0.70
CA GLY A 73 6.62 -10.73 2.05
C GLY A 73 5.98 -9.72 2.99
N LEU A 74 5.34 -8.69 2.44
CA LEU A 74 4.71 -7.63 3.24
C LEU A 74 3.31 -8.04 3.69
N PRO A 75 2.87 -7.58 4.88
CA PRO A 75 1.54 -7.93 5.40
C PRO A 75 0.45 -7.09 4.71
N VAL A 76 -0.30 -7.72 3.82
CA VAL A 76 -1.33 -7.05 3.00
C VAL A 76 -2.71 -7.56 3.37
N ALA A 77 -3.65 -6.62 3.53
CA ALA A 77 -5.07 -6.93 3.65
C ALA A 77 -5.79 -6.19 2.52
N LEU A 78 -6.49 -6.94 1.68
CA LEU A 78 -7.29 -6.37 0.60
C LEU A 78 -8.72 -6.23 1.09
N VAL A 79 -9.25 -5.01 1.01
CA VAL A 79 -10.63 -4.74 1.42
C VAL A 79 -11.42 -4.19 0.25
N SER A 80 -12.72 -4.54 0.21
CA SER A 80 -13.63 -4.00 -0.79
C SER A 80 -14.34 -2.79 -0.22
N PRO A 81 -14.55 -1.75 -1.03
CA PRO A 81 -15.32 -0.60 -0.58
C PRO A 81 -16.77 -0.92 -0.31
#